data_6f0a88d4a2613ab0597606ca7c63d845
#
_entry.id   6f0a88d4a2613ab0597606ca7c63d845
#
_cell.length_a   1.000
_cell.length_b   1.000
_cell.length_c   1.000
_cell.angle_alpha   90.00
_cell.angle_beta   90.00
_cell.angle_gamma   90.00
#
_symmetry.space_group_name_H-M   'P 1'
#
loop_
_entity.id
_entity.type
_entity.pdbx_description
1 polymer ?
#
loop_
_entity_poly.entity_id
_entity_poly.type
_entity_poly.pdbx_seq_one_letter_code
_entity_poly.pdbx_strand_id
1 'polypeptide(L)'
;MYSFKRGFIMSSCLKQIGRNPIFRFGIIGIALYIALFFIYEPITLGLDVEDITILAVPTIVGTFLFQYFMGCTVFHRPFLGYGLVGILWALTFPLLFHWSYVKPLYFYEFANDFLFGLLIFMGLSGIQFLLNQTNRLHKTTSLIMAIITMILSLIPFLQIGYYLTTWHCLTPASLLAVYMTNPEEAFGFLKNAAGIPGLIAVGIGLVIWTYLLYWSNLGMKAVVNLNTTRPMRSTLLIASIVAFLVYVPFFLFPKTCIVANWIAAGDYVKQMQQYNDNHHLVFDSFNLDTKETSASKTPGTIILVIGESSSRDYMKVYNPNFPYDDTPWQGTMRADNKDFVFFDNAYSSYVQTVPTLERALSERNQYDDKPFLDSANILDVAKKAGYTTSWFSNQGVFGEYDTAISLMAKTADTTKWSHESYAFSDRYDESLLPLLQSVDPSKNNFIVIHIMGSHIYYNDRYPHEFSKWKQGPYPDGQEAYANSQLYTDWLLQQIYTYGKEKLNLQAMVYFSDHGESLDKSHNPDTFDFVMTHIPFWIYLSPQYRAEYPQTAKELSKHEHQYFTNDLLYDTLIGLMHAPNQRYDVTRDFSNGKYRFNLHNLTTLLGEQPLTNDPVNAGK
;
A
#
# COMPACT_ATOMS: atom_id res chain seq x y z
N MET A 1 65.93 -15.40 -23.85
CA MET A 1 65.10 -16.35 -24.58
C MET A 1 63.97 -16.98 -23.75
N TYR A 2 63.99 -16.93 -22.43
CA TYR A 2 62.93 -17.48 -21.54
C TYR A 2 61.68 -16.59 -21.33
N SER A 3 61.77 -15.29 -21.55
CA SER A 3 60.68 -14.34 -21.37
C SER A 3 59.67 -14.33 -22.52
N PHE A 4 60.09 -14.61 -23.74
CA PHE A 4 59.23 -14.64 -24.94
C PHE A 4 58.32 -15.88 -25.03
N LYS A 5 58.73 -17.01 -24.47
CA LYS A 5 57.89 -18.21 -24.47
C LYS A 5 56.72 -18.19 -23.47
N ARG A 6 56.87 -17.48 -22.33
CA ARG A 6 55.79 -17.32 -21.34
C ARG A 6 54.62 -16.42 -21.86
N GLY A 7 54.94 -15.34 -22.60
CA GLY A 7 53.90 -14.47 -23.20
C GLY A 7 53.07 -15.18 -24.27
N PHE A 8 53.68 -16.08 -25.05
CA PHE A 8 53.00 -16.81 -26.11
C PHE A 8 52.14 -17.95 -25.58
N ILE A 9 52.57 -18.65 -24.51
CA ILE A 9 51.79 -19.69 -23.83
C ILE A 9 50.60 -19.04 -23.07
N MET A 10 50.76 -17.88 -22.42
CA MET A 10 49.70 -17.18 -21.74
C MET A 10 48.66 -16.62 -22.70
N SER A 11 49.05 -16.13 -23.89
CA SER A 11 48.13 -15.68 -24.95
C SER A 11 47.38 -16.83 -25.61
N SER A 12 47.98 -18.01 -25.78
CA SER A 12 47.31 -19.18 -26.29
C SER A 12 46.35 -19.80 -25.28
N CYS A 13 46.73 -19.85 -24.00
CA CYS A 13 45.84 -20.31 -22.91
C CYS A 13 44.65 -19.35 -22.73
N LEU A 14 44.84 -18.05 -22.74
CA LEU A 14 43.76 -17.06 -22.69
C LEU A 14 42.82 -17.15 -23.91
N LYS A 15 43.33 -17.43 -25.11
CA LYS A 15 42.53 -17.69 -26.31
C LYS A 15 41.76 -19.00 -26.22
N GLN A 16 42.32 -20.02 -25.59
CA GLN A 16 41.66 -21.33 -25.40
C GLN A 16 40.61 -21.29 -24.30
N ILE A 17 40.88 -20.58 -23.19
CA ILE A 17 39.96 -20.29 -22.12
C ILE A 17 38.80 -19.42 -22.65
N GLY A 18 39.07 -18.37 -23.44
CA GLY A 18 38.06 -17.54 -24.09
C GLY A 18 37.20 -18.23 -25.16
N ARG A 19 37.57 -19.45 -25.58
CA ARG A 19 36.76 -20.31 -26.47
C ARG A 19 35.89 -21.34 -25.74
N ASN A 20 36.12 -21.55 -24.45
CA ASN A 20 35.28 -22.42 -23.63
C ASN A 20 33.90 -21.78 -23.42
N PRO A 21 32.80 -22.39 -23.85
CA PRO A 21 31.46 -21.86 -23.70
C PRO A 21 31.09 -21.57 -22.23
N ILE A 22 31.49 -22.43 -21.30
CA ILE A 22 31.23 -22.27 -19.86
C ILE A 22 31.92 -21.00 -19.32
N PHE A 23 33.17 -20.77 -19.70
CA PHE A 23 33.91 -19.56 -19.26
C PHE A 23 33.32 -18.29 -19.84
N ARG A 24 32.89 -18.31 -21.11
CA ARG A 24 32.16 -17.17 -21.73
C ARG A 24 30.84 -16.88 -21.01
N PHE A 25 30.09 -17.91 -20.68
CA PHE A 25 28.85 -17.77 -19.91
C PHE A 25 29.10 -17.20 -18.53
N GLY A 26 30.13 -17.65 -17.82
CA GLY A 26 30.52 -17.10 -16.53
C GLY A 26 30.85 -15.60 -16.60
N ILE A 27 31.64 -15.18 -17.59
CA ILE A 27 31.99 -13.75 -17.78
C ILE A 27 30.74 -12.94 -18.12
N ILE A 28 29.88 -13.41 -19.03
CA ILE A 28 28.63 -12.72 -19.39
C ILE A 28 27.70 -12.64 -18.19
N GLY A 29 27.60 -13.72 -17.40
CA GLY A 29 26.80 -13.74 -16.18
C GLY A 29 27.27 -12.73 -15.13
N ILE A 30 28.60 -12.66 -14.88
CA ILE A 30 29.17 -11.67 -13.97
C ILE A 30 28.97 -10.24 -14.50
N ALA A 31 29.20 -10.00 -15.79
CA ALA A 31 28.98 -8.69 -16.38
C ALA A 31 27.52 -8.25 -16.31
N LEU A 32 26.58 -9.16 -16.52
CA LEU A 32 25.16 -8.93 -16.40
C LEU A 32 24.77 -8.64 -14.95
N TYR A 33 25.27 -9.43 -14.00
CA TYR A 33 25.03 -9.19 -12.58
C TYR A 33 25.46 -7.79 -12.15
N ILE A 34 26.68 -7.42 -12.54
CA ILE A 34 27.22 -6.07 -12.28
C ILE A 34 26.35 -5.00 -12.95
N ALA A 35 25.94 -5.20 -14.21
CA ALA A 35 25.12 -4.23 -14.93
C ALA A 35 23.73 -4.06 -14.27
N LEU A 36 23.08 -5.14 -13.87
CA LEU A 36 21.79 -5.09 -13.16
C LEU A 36 21.93 -4.38 -11.81
N PHE A 37 22.99 -4.69 -11.08
CA PHE A 37 23.27 -3.99 -9.82
C PHE A 37 23.36 -2.46 -10.04
N PHE A 38 24.20 -1.99 -10.97
CA PHE A 38 24.35 -0.55 -11.22
C PHE A 38 23.09 0.12 -11.81
N ILE A 39 22.19 -0.63 -12.45
CA ILE A 39 20.94 -0.09 -12.97
C ILE A 39 19.91 0.07 -11.85
N TYR A 40 19.80 -0.91 -10.96
CA TYR A 40 18.72 -0.94 -9.97
C TYR A 40 19.13 -0.40 -8.58
N GLU A 41 20.40 -0.46 -8.20
CA GLU A 41 20.87 0.05 -6.91
C GLU A 41 20.47 1.52 -6.64
N PRO A 42 20.55 2.45 -7.60
CA PRO A 42 20.17 3.84 -7.35
C PRO A 42 18.69 4.07 -7.14
N ILE A 43 17.85 3.14 -7.57
CA ILE A 43 16.39 3.28 -7.56
C ILE A 43 15.68 2.29 -6.64
N THR A 44 16.44 1.43 -5.94
CA THR A 44 15.90 0.36 -5.08
C THR A 44 16.39 0.52 -3.65
N LEU A 45 15.49 0.45 -2.70
CA LEU A 45 15.82 0.48 -1.28
C LEU A 45 16.35 -0.88 -0.82
N GLY A 46 17.57 -0.88 -0.26
CA GLY A 46 18.14 -2.07 0.37
C GLY A 46 18.38 -3.24 -0.56
N LEU A 47 18.71 -2.96 -1.85
CA LEU A 47 18.98 -3.99 -2.85
C LEU A 47 20.11 -4.92 -2.38
N ASP A 48 19.78 -6.18 -2.17
CA ASP A 48 20.72 -7.18 -1.70
C ASP A 48 21.16 -8.17 -2.79
N VAL A 49 22.04 -9.14 -2.41
CA VAL A 49 22.56 -10.17 -3.32
C VAL A 49 21.45 -11.12 -3.77
N GLU A 50 20.46 -11.36 -2.93
CA GLU A 50 19.33 -12.25 -3.26
C GLU A 50 18.45 -11.63 -4.33
N ASP A 51 18.08 -10.36 -4.19
CA ASP A 51 17.29 -9.60 -5.16
C ASP A 51 17.94 -9.57 -6.54
N ILE A 52 19.22 -9.23 -6.60
CA ILE A 52 19.97 -9.25 -7.87
C ILE A 52 20.03 -10.66 -8.46
N THR A 53 20.12 -11.69 -7.63
CA THR A 53 20.15 -13.08 -8.08
C THR A 53 18.81 -13.46 -8.72
N ILE A 54 17.69 -13.01 -8.16
CA ILE A 54 16.34 -13.22 -8.72
C ILE A 54 16.20 -12.59 -10.13
N LEU A 55 16.86 -11.47 -10.39
CA LEU A 55 16.88 -10.87 -11.74
C LEU A 55 17.92 -11.53 -12.67
N ALA A 56 19.11 -11.77 -12.17
CA ALA A 56 20.25 -12.23 -12.98
C ALA A 56 20.09 -13.67 -13.44
N VAL A 57 19.63 -14.58 -12.56
CA VAL A 57 19.53 -16.01 -12.89
C VAL A 57 18.55 -16.28 -14.03
N PRO A 58 17.31 -15.77 -14.04
CA PRO A 58 16.40 -15.94 -15.17
C PRO A 58 16.97 -15.34 -16.46
N THR A 59 17.68 -14.21 -16.39
CA THR A 59 18.27 -13.54 -17.54
C THR A 59 19.42 -14.35 -18.12
N ILE A 60 20.30 -14.91 -17.28
CA ILE A 60 21.41 -15.76 -17.71
C ILE A 60 20.88 -17.06 -18.33
N VAL A 61 19.96 -17.75 -17.61
CA VAL A 61 19.34 -18.99 -18.08
C VAL A 61 18.55 -18.72 -19.37
N GLY A 62 17.79 -17.64 -19.41
CA GLY A 62 17.03 -17.22 -20.58
C GLY A 62 17.93 -16.95 -21.79
N THR A 63 19.03 -16.23 -21.62
CA THR A 63 20.01 -15.97 -22.70
C THR A 63 20.64 -17.26 -23.21
N PHE A 64 20.94 -18.20 -22.29
CA PHE A 64 21.46 -19.53 -22.68
C PHE A 64 20.43 -20.33 -23.48
N LEU A 65 19.19 -20.43 -23.01
CA LEU A 65 18.11 -21.11 -23.71
C LEU A 65 17.83 -20.47 -25.07
N PHE A 66 17.83 -19.13 -25.14
CA PHE A 66 17.70 -18.39 -26.37
C PHE A 66 18.77 -18.79 -27.39
N GLN A 67 20.05 -18.78 -27.00
CA GLN A 67 21.14 -19.17 -27.87
C GLN A 67 21.04 -20.64 -28.26
N TYR A 68 20.61 -21.51 -27.35
CA TYR A 68 20.40 -22.93 -27.61
C TYR A 68 19.30 -23.16 -28.65
N PHE A 69 18.15 -22.48 -28.55
CA PHE A 69 17.03 -22.65 -29.46
C PHE A 69 17.27 -21.93 -30.80
N MET A 70 17.75 -20.70 -30.78
CA MET A 70 17.89 -19.86 -31.97
C MET A 70 19.19 -20.11 -32.75
N GLY A 71 20.20 -20.70 -32.09
CA GLY A 71 21.51 -20.94 -32.69
C GLY A 71 22.33 -19.69 -32.96
N CYS A 72 21.92 -18.54 -32.40
CA CYS A 72 22.57 -17.25 -32.56
C CYS A 72 22.49 -16.41 -31.27
N THR A 73 23.21 -15.30 -31.22
CA THR A 73 23.20 -14.39 -30.08
C THR A 73 21.98 -13.46 -30.10
N VAL A 74 21.65 -12.91 -28.92
CA VAL A 74 20.55 -11.93 -28.75
C VAL A 74 20.77 -10.61 -29.52
N PHE A 75 21.99 -10.33 -29.96
CA PHE A 75 22.33 -9.07 -30.66
C PHE A 75 22.04 -9.08 -32.16
N HIS A 76 21.41 -10.13 -32.70
CA HIS A 76 20.97 -10.10 -34.07
C HIS A 76 19.81 -9.11 -34.27
N ARG A 77 19.81 -8.39 -35.39
CA ARG A 77 18.84 -7.35 -35.74
C ARG A 77 17.37 -7.70 -35.41
N PRO A 78 16.83 -8.89 -35.72
CA PRO A 78 15.41 -9.19 -35.47
C PRO A 78 15.02 -9.19 -34.01
N PHE A 79 15.97 -9.32 -33.09
CA PHE A 79 15.72 -9.38 -31.65
C PHE A 79 15.80 -8.01 -30.98
N LEU A 80 16.38 -7.00 -31.65
CA LEU A 80 16.55 -5.66 -31.07
C LEU A 80 15.21 -4.98 -30.77
N GLY A 81 14.21 -5.12 -31.64
CA GLY A 81 12.88 -4.56 -31.41
C GLY A 81 12.21 -5.17 -30.16
N TYR A 82 12.25 -6.49 -30.02
CA TYR A 82 11.71 -7.18 -28.86
C TYR A 82 12.48 -6.85 -27.58
N GLY A 83 13.82 -6.74 -27.70
CA GLY A 83 14.68 -6.39 -26.58
C GLY A 83 14.38 -4.97 -26.08
N LEU A 84 14.19 -4.00 -26.98
CA LEU A 84 13.81 -2.62 -26.61
C LEU A 84 12.45 -2.58 -25.88
N VAL A 85 11.46 -3.34 -26.35
CA VAL A 85 10.16 -3.41 -25.66
C VAL A 85 10.28 -4.10 -24.29
N GLY A 86 11.10 -5.16 -24.20
CA GLY A 86 11.40 -5.79 -22.92
C GLY A 86 12.07 -4.83 -21.93
N ILE A 87 13.01 -4.01 -22.38
CA ILE A 87 13.66 -2.96 -21.58
C ILE A 87 12.67 -1.88 -21.16
N LEU A 88 11.78 -1.44 -22.07
CA LEU A 88 10.72 -0.48 -21.73
C LEU A 88 9.86 -1.01 -20.58
N TRP A 89 9.40 -2.24 -20.63
CA TRP A 89 8.64 -2.83 -19.53
C TRP A 89 9.45 -2.92 -18.23
N ALA A 90 10.68 -3.37 -18.31
CA ALA A 90 11.53 -3.56 -17.13
C ALA A 90 11.88 -2.25 -16.40
N LEU A 91 12.04 -1.14 -17.14
CA LEU A 91 12.60 0.09 -16.57
C LEU A 91 11.61 1.26 -16.49
N THR A 92 10.52 1.29 -17.27
CA THR A 92 9.66 2.47 -17.33
C THR A 92 9.06 2.79 -15.94
N PHE A 93 8.40 1.84 -15.31
CA PHE A 93 7.78 2.10 -14.00
C PHE A 93 8.79 2.50 -12.93
N PRO A 94 9.85 1.72 -12.64
CA PRO A 94 10.76 2.06 -11.55
C PRO A 94 11.50 3.39 -11.77
N LEU A 95 11.87 3.74 -13.01
CA LEU A 95 12.51 5.01 -13.30
C LEU A 95 11.54 6.19 -13.15
N LEU A 96 10.32 6.07 -13.68
CA LEU A 96 9.33 7.14 -13.56
C LEU A 96 8.91 7.36 -12.13
N PHE A 97 8.79 6.29 -11.34
CA PHE A 97 8.52 6.38 -9.90
C PHE A 97 9.63 7.14 -9.18
N HIS A 98 10.88 6.71 -9.36
CA HIS A 98 12.04 7.35 -8.73
C HIS A 98 12.13 8.85 -9.09
N TRP A 99 11.90 9.21 -10.35
CA TRP A 99 11.93 10.61 -10.79
C TRP A 99 10.74 11.43 -10.29
N SER A 100 9.59 10.79 -10.02
CA SER A 100 8.40 11.46 -9.50
C SER A 100 8.52 11.80 -8.01
N TYR A 101 9.11 10.89 -7.22
CA TYR A 101 9.08 10.96 -5.75
C TYR A 101 10.46 11.09 -5.12
N VAL A 102 11.55 10.99 -5.91
CA VAL A 102 12.94 10.98 -5.42
C VAL A 102 13.15 9.92 -4.30
N LYS A 103 12.32 8.89 -4.31
CA LYS A 103 12.23 7.82 -3.31
C LYS A 103 12.62 6.50 -3.96
N PRO A 104 13.42 5.66 -3.32
CA PRO A 104 13.69 4.32 -3.83
C PRO A 104 12.47 3.41 -3.67
N LEU A 105 12.33 2.45 -4.58
CA LEU A 105 11.33 1.39 -4.53
C LEU A 105 11.87 0.15 -3.81
N TYR A 106 10.96 -0.65 -3.26
CA TYR A 106 11.31 -2.01 -2.85
C TYR A 106 11.39 -2.94 -4.05
N PHE A 107 12.29 -3.91 -3.99
CA PHE A 107 12.51 -4.86 -5.07
C PHE A 107 11.24 -5.57 -5.55
N TYR A 108 10.39 -6.02 -4.63
CA TYR A 108 9.16 -6.76 -4.96
C TYR A 108 8.13 -5.93 -5.76
N GLU A 109 8.21 -4.61 -5.71
CA GLU A 109 7.26 -3.72 -6.41
C GLU A 109 7.48 -3.70 -7.92
N PHE A 110 8.67 -4.00 -8.42
CA PHE A 110 8.99 -3.96 -9.85
C PHE A 110 9.55 -5.25 -10.45
N ALA A 111 9.83 -6.26 -9.63
CA ALA A 111 10.39 -7.54 -10.09
C ALA A 111 9.54 -8.21 -11.17
N ASN A 112 8.21 -8.10 -11.07
CA ASN A 112 7.29 -8.65 -12.06
C ASN A 112 7.37 -7.92 -13.41
N ASP A 113 7.61 -6.60 -13.44
CA ASP A 113 7.78 -5.81 -14.66
C ASP A 113 9.06 -6.22 -15.39
N PHE A 114 10.16 -6.44 -14.64
CA PHE A 114 11.40 -6.96 -15.20
C PHE A 114 11.22 -8.36 -15.81
N LEU A 115 10.64 -9.29 -15.06
CA LEU A 115 10.40 -10.65 -15.54
C LEU A 115 9.46 -10.67 -16.76
N PHE A 116 8.45 -9.83 -16.77
CA PHE A 116 7.54 -9.67 -17.90
C PHE A 116 8.29 -9.17 -19.13
N GLY A 117 9.11 -8.14 -19.00
CA GLY A 117 9.95 -7.62 -20.09
C GLY A 117 10.89 -8.68 -20.67
N LEU A 118 11.55 -9.47 -19.80
CA LEU A 118 12.41 -10.58 -20.22
C LEU A 118 11.64 -11.66 -20.97
N LEU A 119 10.50 -12.09 -20.45
CA LEU A 119 9.70 -13.15 -21.06
C LEU A 119 9.02 -12.69 -22.36
N ILE A 120 8.60 -11.43 -22.48
CA ILE A 120 8.14 -10.86 -23.75
C ILE A 120 9.25 -10.96 -24.80
N PHE A 121 10.44 -10.50 -24.49
CA PHE A 121 11.58 -10.58 -25.41
C PHE A 121 11.80 -12.00 -25.91
N MET A 122 11.86 -12.98 -25.00
CA MET A 122 12.10 -14.37 -25.34
C MET A 122 10.94 -15.00 -26.11
N GLY A 123 9.70 -14.80 -25.65
CA GLY A 123 8.50 -15.41 -26.21
C GLY A 123 8.21 -14.90 -27.63
N LEU A 124 8.22 -13.57 -27.82
CA LEU A 124 7.98 -12.99 -29.14
C LEU A 124 9.06 -13.37 -30.16
N SER A 125 10.33 -13.42 -29.70
CA SER A 125 11.43 -13.90 -30.54
C SER A 125 11.22 -15.35 -30.97
N GLY A 126 10.81 -16.23 -30.04
CA GLY A 126 10.51 -17.63 -30.31
C GLY A 126 9.33 -17.83 -31.25
N ILE A 127 8.23 -17.11 -31.00
CA ILE A 127 7.03 -17.15 -31.87
C ILE A 127 7.38 -16.76 -33.30
N GLN A 128 8.05 -15.61 -33.46
CA GLN A 128 8.41 -15.17 -34.81
C GLN A 128 9.38 -16.13 -35.50
N PHE A 129 10.33 -16.68 -34.76
CA PHE A 129 11.24 -17.70 -35.30
C PHE A 129 10.47 -18.90 -35.83
N LEU A 130 9.50 -19.45 -35.10
CA LEU A 130 8.67 -20.56 -35.55
C LEU A 130 7.80 -20.20 -36.77
N LEU A 131 7.12 -19.05 -36.72
CA LEU A 131 6.26 -18.60 -37.83
C LEU A 131 7.01 -18.42 -39.14
N ASN A 132 8.29 -18.10 -39.06
CA ASN A 132 9.12 -17.85 -40.24
C ASN A 132 9.83 -19.11 -40.81
N GLN A 133 9.66 -20.28 -40.17
CA GLN A 133 10.25 -21.55 -40.65
C GLN A 133 9.85 -21.91 -42.09
N THR A 134 8.62 -21.57 -42.48
CA THR A 134 8.10 -21.89 -43.84
C THR A 134 8.48 -20.86 -44.92
N ASN A 135 9.07 -19.74 -44.56
CA ASN A 135 9.54 -18.67 -45.44
C ASN A 135 8.48 -18.06 -46.42
N ARG A 136 7.30 -18.67 -46.59
CA ARG A 136 6.25 -18.23 -47.53
C ARG A 136 5.51 -16.96 -47.11
N LEU A 137 5.33 -16.76 -45.80
CA LEU A 137 4.58 -15.64 -45.22
C LEU A 137 5.46 -14.69 -44.44
N HIS A 138 6.77 -14.67 -44.68
CA HIS A 138 7.74 -13.92 -43.90
C HIS A 138 7.41 -12.43 -43.71
N LYS A 139 6.98 -11.73 -44.75
CA LYS A 139 6.61 -10.30 -44.68
C LYS A 139 5.35 -10.12 -43.83
N THR A 140 4.33 -10.96 -44.04
CA THR A 140 3.06 -10.91 -43.30
C THR A 140 3.26 -11.22 -41.81
N THR A 141 4.00 -12.29 -41.49
CA THR A 141 4.30 -12.62 -40.10
C THR A 141 5.13 -11.54 -39.41
N SER A 142 6.10 -10.94 -40.12
CA SER A 142 6.87 -9.80 -39.61
C SER A 142 6.01 -8.59 -39.30
N LEU A 143 5.00 -8.29 -40.15
CA LEU A 143 4.07 -7.20 -39.92
C LEU A 143 3.14 -7.47 -38.75
N ILE A 144 2.55 -8.66 -38.67
CA ILE A 144 1.69 -9.07 -37.54
C ILE A 144 2.45 -8.96 -36.21
N MET A 145 3.67 -9.49 -36.18
CA MET A 145 4.50 -9.42 -34.97
C MET A 145 4.92 -7.99 -34.62
N ALA A 146 5.13 -7.11 -35.63
CA ALA A 146 5.39 -5.69 -35.39
C ALA A 146 4.18 -5.00 -34.74
N ILE A 147 2.97 -5.29 -35.23
CA ILE A 147 1.72 -4.73 -34.66
C ILE A 147 1.51 -5.22 -33.22
N ILE A 148 1.68 -6.52 -32.96
CA ILE A 148 1.58 -7.07 -31.59
C ILE A 148 2.59 -6.39 -30.66
N THR A 149 3.82 -6.24 -31.10
CA THR A 149 4.89 -5.62 -30.32
C THR A 149 4.62 -4.12 -30.08
N MET A 150 4.06 -3.43 -31.07
CA MET A 150 3.62 -2.04 -30.94
C MET A 150 2.51 -1.92 -29.88
N ILE A 151 1.50 -2.79 -29.92
CA ILE A 151 0.43 -2.81 -28.91
C ILE A 151 1.01 -3.00 -27.50
N LEU A 152 1.94 -3.93 -27.32
CA LEU A 152 2.62 -4.13 -26.03
C LEU A 152 3.48 -2.92 -25.61
N SER A 153 3.93 -2.09 -26.55
CA SER A 153 4.67 -0.85 -26.24
C SER A 153 3.76 0.28 -25.78
N LEU A 154 2.45 0.21 -26.02
CA LEU A 154 1.52 1.31 -25.70
C LEU A 154 1.48 1.61 -24.20
N ILE A 155 1.50 0.58 -23.33
CA ILE A 155 1.45 0.78 -21.87
C ILE A 155 2.68 1.56 -21.37
N PRO A 156 3.94 1.16 -21.66
CA PRO A 156 5.10 1.98 -21.33
C PRO A 156 5.06 3.39 -21.94
N PHE A 157 4.62 3.53 -23.20
CA PHE A 157 4.51 4.85 -23.83
C PHE A 157 3.45 5.74 -23.18
N LEU A 158 2.33 5.18 -22.74
CA LEU A 158 1.31 5.92 -21.96
C LEU A 158 1.86 6.41 -20.63
N GLN A 159 2.61 5.57 -19.92
CA GLN A 159 3.28 5.96 -18.67
C GLN A 159 4.27 7.13 -18.91
N ILE A 160 5.12 7.01 -19.93
CA ILE A 160 6.08 8.05 -20.30
C ILE A 160 5.34 9.33 -20.72
N GLY A 161 4.30 9.23 -21.54
CA GLY A 161 3.49 10.37 -21.98
C GLY A 161 2.82 11.10 -20.82
N TYR A 162 2.24 10.35 -19.87
CA TYR A 162 1.65 10.90 -18.67
C TYR A 162 2.71 11.63 -17.80
N TYR A 163 3.86 11.00 -17.61
CA TYR A 163 4.97 11.62 -16.88
C TYR A 163 5.45 12.92 -17.52
N LEU A 164 5.60 12.97 -18.84
CA LEU A 164 6.04 14.18 -19.54
C LEU A 164 5.05 15.35 -19.44
N THR A 165 3.77 15.06 -19.16
CA THR A 165 2.73 16.09 -18.99
C THR A 165 2.52 16.51 -17.56
N THR A 166 2.71 15.60 -16.59
CA THR A 166 2.37 15.81 -15.17
C THR A 166 3.58 15.86 -14.26
N TRP A 167 4.76 15.38 -14.72
CA TRP A 167 5.96 15.14 -13.92
C TRP A 167 5.76 14.12 -12.79
N HIS A 168 4.69 13.31 -12.88
CA HIS A 168 4.36 12.25 -11.93
C HIS A 168 4.12 10.93 -12.67
N CYS A 169 4.43 9.80 -12.03
CA CYS A 169 4.07 8.49 -12.58
C CYS A 169 2.56 8.25 -12.47
N LEU A 170 2.05 7.30 -13.25
CA LEU A 170 0.64 6.87 -13.15
C LEU A 170 0.40 6.17 -11.81
N THR A 171 -0.49 6.75 -11.01
CA THR A 171 -0.93 6.23 -9.71
C THR A 171 -2.25 5.46 -9.83
N PRO A 172 -2.65 4.66 -8.83
CA PRO A 172 -3.99 4.06 -8.78
C PRO A 172 -5.12 5.09 -8.90
N ALA A 173 -4.96 6.29 -8.32
CA ALA A 173 -5.99 7.33 -8.43
C ALA A 173 -6.02 8.00 -9.81
N SER A 174 -4.89 8.17 -10.49
CA SER A 174 -4.89 8.57 -11.89
C SER A 174 -5.65 7.56 -12.75
N LEU A 175 -5.47 6.28 -12.48
CA LEU A 175 -6.19 5.20 -13.17
C LEU A 175 -7.67 5.18 -12.80
N LEU A 176 -8.03 5.45 -11.55
CA LEU A 176 -9.42 5.62 -11.12
C LEU A 176 -10.08 6.79 -11.87
N ALA A 177 -9.39 7.92 -12.00
CA ALA A 177 -9.89 9.05 -12.78
C ALA A 177 -10.18 8.65 -14.24
N VAL A 178 -9.33 7.82 -14.86
CA VAL A 178 -9.57 7.25 -16.19
C VAL A 178 -10.82 6.37 -16.21
N TYR A 179 -11.05 5.54 -15.18
CA TYR A 179 -12.26 4.72 -15.06
C TYR A 179 -13.54 5.55 -14.98
N MET A 180 -13.48 6.69 -14.30
CA MET A 180 -14.63 7.58 -14.08
C MET A 180 -14.82 8.62 -15.19
N THR A 181 -13.87 8.74 -16.14
CA THR A 181 -13.86 9.74 -17.22
C THR A 181 -14.66 9.23 -18.40
N ASN A 182 -15.46 10.11 -19.01
CA ASN A 182 -16.12 9.84 -20.28
C ASN A 182 -15.18 10.14 -21.49
N PRO A 183 -15.48 9.63 -22.70
CA PRO A 183 -14.62 9.83 -23.87
C PRO A 183 -14.38 11.31 -24.25
N GLU A 184 -15.34 12.20 -23.99
CA GLU A 184 -15.22 13.63 -24.32
C GLU A 184 -14.23 14.32 -23.38
N GLU A 185 -14.28 14.02 -22.08
CA GLU A 185 -13.33 14.51 -21.08
C GLU A 185 -11.93 13.95 -21.32
N ALA A 186 -11.80 12.64 -21.64
CA ALA A 186 -10.52 12.02 -21.99
C ALA A 186 -9.88 12.70 -23.20
N PHE A 187 -10.67 12.97 -24.24
CA PHE A 187 -10.19 13.71 -25.43
C PHE A 187 -9.83 15.15 -25.10
N GLY A 188 -10.65 15.82 -24.27
CA GLY A 188 -10.38 17.17 -23.75
C GLY A 188 -9.05 17.25 -23.01
N PHE A 189 -8.79 16.29 -22.11
CA PHE A 189 -7.51 16.18 -21.39
C PHE A 189 -6.34 16.01 -22.37
N LEU A 190 -6.41 15.05 -23.28
CA LEU A 190 -5.35 14.81 -24.27
C LEU A 190 -5.08 16.03 -25.16
N LYS A 191 -6.15 16.72 -25.58
CA LYS A 191 -6.04 17.97 -26.35
C LYS A 191 -5.38 19.09 -25.57
N ASN A 192 -5.69 19.23 -24.29
CA ASN A 192 -5.09 20.25 -23.42
C ASN A 192 -3.64 19.91 -23.08
N ALA A 193 -3.31 18.64 -22.85
CA ALA A 193 -1.98 18.18 -22.47
C ALA A 193 -0.98 18.25 -23.64
N ALA A 194 -1.38 17.81 -24.85
CA ALA A 194 -0.47 17.70 -26.00
C ALA A 194 -0.82 18.66 -27.17
N GLY A 195 -2.01 19.22 -27.18
CA GLY A 195 -2.54 19.96 -28.32
C GLY A 195 -2.79 19.06 -29.55
N ILE A 196 -3.50 19.56 -30.54
CA ILE A 196 -3.73 18.83 -31.81
C ILE A 196 -2.40 18.47 -32.54
N PRO A 197 -1.40 19.38 -32.62
CA PRO A 197 -0.11 19.04 -33.24
C PRO A 197 0.62 17.92 -32.47
N GLY A 198 0.57 17.91 -31.16
CA GLY A 198 1.18 16.86 -30.32
C GLY A 198 0.52 15.50 -30.53
N LEU A 199 -0.80 15.44 -30.63
CA LEU A 199 -1.53 14.20 -30.94
C LEU A 199 -1.16 13.64 -32.31
N ILE A 200 -1.02 14.52 -33.33
CA ILE A 200 -0.55 14.12 -34.65
C ILE A 200 0.88 13.59 -34.57
N ALA A 201 1.77 14.25 -33.81
CA ALA A 201 3.15 13.80 -33.64
C ALA A 201 3.24 12.43 -32.99
N VAL A 202 2.42 12.15 -31.95
CA VAL A 202 2.30 10.83 -31.33
C VAL A 202 1.84 9.77 -32.35
N GLY A 203 0.81 10.08 -33.17
CA GLY A 203 0.34 9.17 -34.20
C GLY A 203 1.43 8.84 -35.24
N ILE A 204 2.16 9.85 -35.72
CA ILE A 204 3.31 9.66 -36.64
C ILE A 204 4.40 8.83 -35.92
N GLY A 205 4.70 9.11 -34.67
CA GLY A 205 5.68 8.38 -33.86
C GLY A 205 5.35 6.89 -33.76
N LEU A 206 4.08 6.53 -33.52
CA LEU A 206 3.61 5.14 -33.47
C LEU A 206 3.73 4.45 -34.84
N VAL A 207 3.46 5.15 -35.94
CA VAL A 207 3.66 4.60 -37.29
C VAL A 207 5.15 4.34 -37.55
N ILE A 208 6.00 5.29 -37.23
CA ILE A 208 7.47 5.14 -37.36
C ILE A 208 7.97 3.97 -36.48
N TRP A 209 7.52 3.89 -35.22
CA TRP A 209 7.87 2.82 -34.33
C TRP A 209 7.47 1.44 -34.89
N THR A 210 6.23 1.31 -35.36
CA THR A 210 5.73 0.09 -35.98
C THR A 210 6.56 -0.29 -37.21
N TYR A 211 6.94 0.69 -38.05
CA TYR A 211 7.81 0.47 -39.19
C TYR A 211 9.21 -0.02 -38.77
N LEU A 212 9.80 0.57 -37.73
CA LEU A 212 11.10 0.14 -37.20
C LEU A 212 11.05 -1.29 -36.67
N LEU A 213 9.98 -1.66 -35.97
CA LEU A 213 9.74 -3.03 -35.50
C LEU A 213 9.59 -3.99 -36.71
N TYR A 214 8.79 -3.62 -37.69
CA TYR A 214 8.65 -4.39 -38.93
C TYR A 214 9.99 -4.61 -39.64
N TRP A 215 10.74 -3.51 -39.83
CA TRP A 215 12.05 -3.55 -40.46
C TRP A 215 13.05 -4.42 -39.66
N SER A 216 13.03 -4.36 -38.33
CA SER A 216 13.79 -5.24 -37.45
C SER A 216 13.42 -6.72 -37.72
N ASN A 217 12.11 -7.02 -37.69
CA ASN A 217 11.56 -8.36 -37.82
C ASN A 217 11.88 -9.03 -39.17
N LEU A 218 12.03 -8.26 -40.22
CA LEU A 218 12.46 -8.77 -41.55
C LEU A 218 13.83 -9.46 -41.49
N GLY A 219 14.68 -9.13 -40.52
CA GLY A 219 15.96 -9.81 -40.31
C GLY A 219 15.84 -11.27 -39.85
N MET A 220 14.66 -11.71 -39.41
CA MET A 220 14.45 -13.09 -38.94
C MET A 220 14.69 -14.14 -40.02
N LYS A 221 14.52 -13.81 -41.27
CA LYS A 221 14.82 -14.71 -42.40
C LYS A 221 16.25 -15.21 -42.37
N ALA A 222 17.21 -14.34 -42.07
CA ALA A 222 18.63 -14.74 -41.99
C ALA A 222 18.87 -15.72 -40.81
N VAL A 223 18.24 -15.46 -39.65
CA VAL A 223 18.37 -16.34 -38.47
C VAL A 223 17.80 -17.72 -38.71
N VAL A 224 16.62 -17.81 -39.34
CA VAL A 224 16.00 -19.09 -39.72
C VAL A 224 16.87 -19.89 -40.65
N ASN A 225 17.50 -19.24 -41.66
CA ASN A 225 18.40 -19.92 -42.58
C ASN A 225 19.69 -20.45 -41.92
N LEU A 226 20.13 -19.84 -40.80
CA LEU A 226 21.32 -20.29 -40.06
C LEU A 226 21.04 -21.53 -39.22
N ASN A 227 19.78 -21.72 -38.82
CA ASN A 227 19.42 -22.76 -37.84
C ASN A 227 18.53 -23.87 -38.43
N THR A 228 18.87 -24.36 -39.62
CA THR A 228 18.14 -25.49 -40.23
C THR A 228 18.33 -26.79 -39.45
N THR A 229 17.24 -27.30 -38.85
CA THR A 229 16.89 -28.68 -38.50
C THR A 229 17.61 -29.37 -37.35
N ARG A 230 16.99 -29.29 -36.15
CA ARG A 230 17.03 -30.37 -35.15
C ARG A 230 15.60 -30.53 -34.60
N PRO A 231 14.86 -31.63 -34.91
CA PRO A 231 13.45 -31.80 -34.57
C PRO A 231 13.16 -31.66 -33.06
N MET A 232 14.07 -32.19 -32.22
CA MET A 232 13.93 -32.09 -30.77
C MET A 232 13.96 -30.63 -30.26
N ARG A 233 14.76 -29.75 -30.84
CA ARG A 233 14.80 -28.33 -30.47
C ARG A 233 13.50 -27.64 -30.82
N SER A 234 12.90 -27.93 -31.97
CA SER A 234 11.62 -27.35 -32.38
C SER A 234 10.48 -27.77 -31.45
N THR A 235 10.45 -29.04 -31.01
CA THR A 235 9.44 -29.53 -30.06
C THR A 235 9.56 -28.84 -28.71
N LEU A 236 10.77 -28.72 -28.17
CA LEU A 236 11.01 -28.01 -26.91
C LEU A 236 10.68 -26.53 -27.03
N LEU A 237 11.00 -25.88 -28.15
CA LEU A 237 10.65 -24.49 -28.38
C LEU A 237 9.14 -24.30 -28.46
N ILE A 238 8.39 -25.16 -29.12
CA ILE A 238 6.93 -25.13 -29.17
C ILE A 238 6.36 -25.29 -27.76
N ALA A 239 6.84 -26.26 -26.97
CA ALA A 239 6.41 -26.47 -25.60
C ALA A 239 6.67 -25.21 -24.72
N SER A 240 7.85 -24.59 -24.86
CA SER A 240 8.18 -23.33 -24.15
C SER A 240 7.28 -22.17 -24.56
N ILE A 241 6.92 -22.06 -25.85
CA ILE A 241 6.00 -21.03 -26.33
C ILE A 241 4.57 -21.26 -25.82
N VAL A 242 4.10 -22.51 -25.79
CA VAL A 242 2.79 -22.83 -25.22
C VAL A 242 2.76 -22.45 -23.71
N ALA A 243 3.80 -22.80 -22.98
CA ALA A 243 3.94 -22.41 -21.57
C ALA A 243 3.97 -20.87 -21.42
N PHE A 244 4.70 -20.15 -22.27
CA PHE A 244 4.72 -18.68 -22.32
C PHE A 244 3.33 -18.09 -22.59
N LEU A 245 2.60 -18.60 -23.57
CA LEU A 245 1.27 -18.10 -23.94
C LEU A 245 0.21 -18.34 -22.86
N VAL A 246 0.44 -19.29 -21.95
CA VAL A 246 -0.42 -19.51 -20.78
C VAL A 246 0.08 -18.71 -19.58
N TYR A 247 1.36 -18.84 -19.23
CA TYR A 247 1.87 -18.25 -17.99
C TYR A 247 1.90 -16.72 -18.04
N VAL A 248 2.40 -16.14 -19.12
CA VAL A 248 2.61 -14.69 -19.16
C VAL A 248 1.29 -13.89 -19.14
N PRO A 249 0.27 -14.17 -20.00
CA PRO A 249 -0.96 -13.41 -19.97
C PRO A 249 -1.80 -13.60 -18.70
N PHE A 250 -1.84 -14.81 -18.15
CA PHE A 250 -2.78 -15.15 -17.07
C PHE A 250 -2.17 -15.02 -15.67
N PHE A 251 -0.86 -15.16 -15.51
CA PHE A 251 -0.22 -15.19 -14.20
C PHE A 251 0.78 -14.05 -13.97
N LEU A 252 1.49 -13.59 -14.99
CA LEU A 252 2.53 -12.58 -14.82
C LEU A 252 2.04 -11.17 -15.22
N PHE A 253 1.37 -11.01 -16.36
CA PHE A 253 0.89 -9.72 -16.83
C PHE A 253 -0.03 -9.00 -15.81
N PRO A 254 -0.99 -9.68 -15.16
CA PRO A 254 -1.81 -9.07 -14.12
C PRO A 254 -1.02 -8.58 -12.89
N LYS A 255 0.19 -9.11 -12.68
CA LYS A 255 1.07 -8.74 -11.57
C LYS A 255 2.08 -7.64 -11.91
N THR A 256 2.14 -7.19 -13.15
CA THR A 256 2.93 -6.00 -13.51
C THR A 256 2.32 -4.78 -12.84
N CYS A 257 3.15 -3.85 -12.38
CA CYS A 257 2.73 -2.77 -11.50
C CYS A 257 1.55 -1.97 -12.06
N ILE A 258 1.64 -1.54 -13.33
CA ILE A 258 0.56 -0.74 -13.94
C ILE A 258 -0.74 -1.53 -14.12
N VAL A 259 -0.66 -2.83 -14.43
CA VAL A 259 -1.85 -3.67 -14.64
C VAL A 259 -2.47 -4.04 -13.30
N ALA A 260 -1.68 -4.34 -12.28
CA ALA A 260 -2.15 -4.57 -10.92
C ALA A 260 -2.89 -3.34 -10.38
N ASN A 261 -2.33 -2.15 -10.57
CA ASN A 261 -2.97 -0.89 -10.19
C ASN A 261 -4.28 -0.64 -10.97
N TRP A 262 -4.32 -1.00 -12.26
CA TRP A 262 -5.55 -0.91 -13.07
C TRP A 262 -6.64 -1.85 -12.56
N ILE A 263 -6.29 -3.09 -12.24
CA ILE A 263 -7.22 -4.07 -11.68
C ILE A 263 -7.72 -3.58 -10.32
N ALA A 264 -6.83 -3.13 -9.44
CA ALA A 264 -7.18 -2.60 -8.12
C ALA A 264 -8.14 -1.39 -8.22
N ALA A 265 -7.90 -0.45 -9.16
CA ALA A 265 -8.79 0.67 -9.40
C ALA A 265 -10.20 0.20 -9.87
N GLY A 266 -10.27 -0.81 -10.75
CA GLY A 266 -11.53 -1.39 -11.22
C GLY A 266 -12.30 -2.11 -10.11
N ASP A 267 -11.62 -2.88 -9.29
CA ASP A 267 -12.22 -3.57 -8.13
C ASP A 267 -12.72 -2.57 -7.08
N TYR A 268 -11.97 -1.48 -6.86
CA TYR A 268 -12.41 -0.40 -5.99
C TYR A 268 -13.72 0.24 -6.49
N VAL A 269 -13.83 0.58 -7.78
CA VAL A 269 -15.08 1.14 -8.35
C VAL A 269 -16.25 0.19 -8.12
N LYS A 270 -16.05 -1.10 -8.36
CA LYS A 270 -17.08 -2.13 -8.15
C LYS A 270 -17.50 -2.23 -6.68
N GLN A 271 -16.55 -2.27 -5.77
CA GLN A 271 -16.81 -2.31 -4.32
C GLN A 271 -17.51 -1.03 -3.85
N MET A 272 -17.07 0.14 -4.36
CA MET A 272 -17.70 1.42 -4.07
C MET A 272 -19.18 1.44 -4.50
N GLN A 273 -19.50 0.92 -5.69
CA GLN A 273 -20.90 0.83 -6.15
C GLN A 273 -21.72 -0.09 -5.24
N GLN A 274 -21.22 -1.29 -4.93
CA GLN A 274 -21.90 -2.23 -4.04
C GLN A 274 -22.11 -1.65 -2.64
N TYR A 275 -21.09 -0.96 -2.10
CA TYR A 275 -21.19 -0.33 -0.80
C TYR A 275 -22.24 0.80 -0.80
N ASN A 276 -22.23 1.68 -1.80
CA ASN A 276 -23.17 2.78 -1.89
C ASN A 276 -24.62 2.30 -2.03
N ASP A 277 -24.86 1.27 -2.84
CA ASP A 277 -26.19 0.69 -3.03
C ASP A 277 -26.75 0.13 -1.71
N ASN A 278 -25.95 -0.56 -0.91
CA ASN A 278 -26.36 -1.10 0.38
C ASN A 278 -26.40 -0.03 1.48
N HIS A 279 -25.44 0.89 1.48
CA HIS A 279 -25.29 1.88 2.53
C HIS A 279 -26.51 2.79 2.68
N HIS A 280 -27.14 3.19 1.57
CA HIS A 280 -28.40 3.97 1.64
C HIS A 280 -29.50 3.23 2.40
N LEU A 281 -29.66 1.93 2.14
CA LEU A 281 -30.64 1.10 2.83
C LEU A 281 -30.33 0.98 4.32
N VAL A 282 -29.05 0.80 4.65
CA VAL A 282 -28.59 0.73 6.04
C VAL A 282 -28.82 2.05 6.76
N PHE A 283 -28.42 3.18 6.16
CA PHE A 283 -28.61 4.52 6.72
C PHE A 283 -30.09 4.83 7.00
N ASP A 284 -30.99 4.50 6.07
CA ASP A 284 -32.41 4.75 6.22
C ASP A 284 -33.13 3.81 7.20
N SER A 285 -32.50 2.66 7.53
CA SER A 285 -33.13 1.60 8.32
C SER A 285 -33.17 1.84 9.83
N PHE A 286 -32.45 2.85 10.36
CA PHE A 286 -32.45 3.17 11.79
C PHE A 286 -32.69 4.65 12.07
N ASN A 287 -33.17 4.94 13.27
CA ASN A 287 -33.35 6.31 13.76
C ASN A 287 -32.85 6.41 15.19
N LEU A 288 -32.51 7.63 15.61
CA LEU A 288 -32.15 7.89 16.99
C LEU A 288 -33.38 7.73 17.90
N ASP A 289 -33.13 7.29 19.12
CA ASP A 289 -34.15 7.36 20.17
C ASP A 289 -34.28 8.79 20.65
N THR A 290 -35.29 9.50 20.15
CA THR A 290 -35.51 10.93 20.44
C THR A 290 -35.84 11.24 21.89
N LYS A 291 -36.20 10.22 22.71
CA LYS A 291 -36.46 10.40 24.13
C LYS A 291 -35.17 10.43 24.96
N GLU A 292 -34.13 9.78 24.50
CA GLU A 292 -32.86 9.62 25.17
C GLU A 292 -31.73 10.42 24.52
N THR A 293 -31.94 10.94 23.30
CA THR A 293 -30.95 11.75 22.60
C THR A 293 -30.92 13.16 23.20
N SER A 294 -29.83 13.50 23.83
CA SER A 294 -29.57 14.87 24.30
C SER A 294 -28.44 15.46 23.47
N ALA A 295 -28.77 16.03 22.31
CA ALA A 295 -27.80 16.83 21.60
C ALA A 295 -27.41 18.04 22.48
N SER A 296 -26.10 18.25 22.68
CA SER A 296 -25.60 19.43 23.41
C SER A 296 -26.19 20.71 22.83
N LYS A 297 -26.66 21.59 23.69
CA LYS A 297 -27.21 22.90 23.29
C LYS A 297 -26.13 23.86 22.78
N THR A 298 -24.86 23.55 23.07
CA THR A 298 -23.70 24.33 22.66
C THR A 298 -22.95 23.60 21.58
N PRO A 299 -22.66 24.22 20.42
CA PRO A 299 -21.83 23.62 19.39
C PRO A 299 -20.50 23.13 19.98
N GLY A 300 -20.08 21.91 19.56
CA GLY A 300 -18.86 21.34 20.06
C GLY A 300 -18.32 20.25 19.12
N THR A 301 -17.07 19.90 19.33
CA THR A 301 -16.35 18.97 18.47
C THR A 301 -15.96 17.72 19.24
N ILE A 302 -16.21 16.56 18.66
CA ILE A 302 -15.64 15.28 19.05
C ILE A 302 -14.60 14.90 18.00
N ILE A 303 -13.38 14.59 18.43
CA ILE A 303 -12.28 14.14 17.57
C ILE A 303 -11.95 12.69 17.92
N LEU A 304 -11.97 11.83 16.90
CA LEU A 304 -11.47 10.46 16.97
C LEU A 304 -10.15 10.40 16.21
N VAL A 305 -9.06 10.09 16.89
CA VAL A 305 -7.75 9.84 16.26
C VAL A 305 -7.49 8.35 16.25
N ILE A 306 -7.33 7.80 15.05
CA ILE A 306 -6.99 6.41 14.82
C ILE A 306 -5.47 6.35 14.59
N GLY A 307 -4.77 5.74 15.53
CA GLY A 307 -3.34 5.41 15.43
C GLY A 307 -3.14 4.14 14.63
N GLU A 308 -1.91 3.89 14.27
CA GLU A 308 -1.48 2.77 13.44
C GLU A 308 -0.28 2.07 14.10
N SER A 309 -0.37 0.73 14.24
CA SER A 309 0.73 -0.14 14.71
C SER A 309 1.35 0.29 16.05
N SER A 310 0.57 0.91 16.95
CA SER A 310 1.08 1.37 18.25
C SER A 310 0.80 0.36 19.35
N SER A 311 1.87 -0.18 19.97
CA SER A 311 1.75 -1.07 21.14
C SER A 311 2.03 -0.31 22.43
N ARG A 312 1.09 -0.43 23.41
CA ARG A 312 1.28 0.16 24.74
C ARG A 312 2.51 -0.39 25.47
N ASP A 313 3.00 -1.57 25.11
CA ASP A 313 4.17 -2.17 25.72
C ASP A 313 5.47 -1.42 25.38
N TYR A 314 5.48 -0.69 24.28
CA TYR A 314 6.56 0.14 23.79
C TYR A 314 6.24 1.65 23.87
N MET A 315 5.43 2.06 24.84
CA MET A 315 5.11 3.46 25.12
C MET A 315 5.37 3.79 26.59
N LYS A 316 6.21 4.79 26.87
CA LYS A 316 6.59 5.18 28.23
C LYS A 316 5.40 5.47 29.14
N VAL A 317 4.34 6.06 28.59
CA VAL A 317 3.11 6.40 29.36
C VAL A 317 2.37 5.17 29.89
N TYR A 318 2.47 4.01 29.23
CA TYR A 318 1.86 2.75 29.67
C TYR A 318 2.86 1.79 30.32
N ASN A 319 4.11 1.79 29.85
CA ASN A 319 5.18 0.95 30.36
C ASN A 319 6.34 1.79 30.93
N PRO A 320 6.35 2.07 32.23
CA PRO A 320 7.42 2.85 32.86
C PRO A 320 8.83 2.25 32.68
N ASN A 321 8.93 0.94 32.38
CA ASN A 321 10.21 0.26 32.16
C ASN A 321 10.73 0.40 30.72
N PHE A 322 9.91 0.91 29.78
CA PHE A 322 10.37 1.16 28.41
C PHE A 322 11.54 2.17 28.43
N PRO A 323 12.66 1.88 27.72
CA PRO A 323 13.89 2.66 27.89
C PRO A 323 13.83 4.07 27.31
N TYR A 324 12.91 4.33 26.38
CA TYR A 324 12.78 5.60 25.66
C TYR A 324 11.62 6.42 26.22
N ASP A 325 11.84 7.72 26.42
CA ASP A 325 10.80 8.68 26.80
C ASP A 325 10.13 9.22 25.52
N ASP A 326 9.31 8.38 24.94
CA ASP A 326 8.69 8.53 23.61
C ASP A 326 7.26 9.12 23.67
N THR A 327 6.68 9.24 24.87
CA THR A 327 5.33 9.75 25.07
C THR A 327 5.27 10.82 26.17
N PRO A 328 6.13 11.88 26.12
CA PRO A 328 6.24 12.86 27.22
C PRO A 328 4.98 13.69 27.42
N TRP A 329 4.27 14.08 26.34
CA TRP A 329 3.03 14.82 26.48
C TRP A 329 1.92 13.97 27.07
N GLN A 330 1.70 12.77 26.55
CA GLN A 330 0.72 11.84 27.10
C GLN A 330 1.04 11.48 28.56
N GLY A 331 2.32 11.32 28.90
CA GLY A 331 2.77 11.09 30.28
C GLY A 331 2.36 12.25 31.20
N THR A 332 2.54 13.49 30.75
CA THR A 332 2.08 14.68 31.51
C THR A 332 0.56 14.72 31.62
N MET A 333 -0.18 14.42 30.55
CA MET A 333 -1.65 14.38 30.60
C MET A 333 -2.16 13.30 31.56
N ARG A 334 -1.55 12.13 31.56
CA ARG A 334 -1.92 11.05 32.48
C ARG A 334 -1.66 11.39 33.95
N ALA A 335 -0.53 12.06 34.23
CA ALA A 335 -0.14 12.38 35.61
C ALA A 335 -0.91 13.57 36.19
N ASP A 336 -1.10 14.64 35.40
CA ASP A 336 -1.47 15.95 35.92
C ASP A 336 -2.86 16.42 35.47
N ASN A 337 -3.52 15.72 34.52
CA ASN A 337 -4.77 16.18 33.94
C ASN A 337 -5.91 15.15 34.09
N LYS A 338 -6.76 15.38 35.09
CA LYS A 338 -7.95 14.55 35.39
C LYS A 338 -9.02 14.50 34.29
N ASP A 339 -8.90 15.34 33.26
CA ASP A 339 -9.83 15.36 32.13
C ASP A 339 -9.48 14.26 31.12
N PHE A 340 -8.33 13.60 31.27
CA PHE A 340 -7.93 12.42 30.51
C PHE A 340 -8.14 11.15 31.32
N VAL A 341 -8.64 10.11 30.67
CA VAL A 341 -8.71 8.74 31.21
C VAL A 341 -7.91 7.83 30.29
N PHE A 342 -6.84 7.24 30.83
CA PHE A 342 -5.99 6.29 30.12
C PHE A 342 -6.38 4.86 30.54
N PHE A 343 -6.65 3.98 29.57
CA PHE A 343 -7.13 2.63 29.82
C PHE A 343 -5.99 1.60 29.72
N ASP A 344 -5.70 0.91 30.78
CA ASP A 344 -4.53 0.03 30.91
C ASP A 344 -4.66 -1.29 30.14
N ASN A 345 -5.89 -1.78 29.94
CA ASN A 345 -6.17 -3.12 29.44
C ASN A 345 -6.99 -3.08 28.14
N ALA A 346 -6.58 -2.21 27.19
CA ALA A 346 -7.18 -2.15 25.88
C ALA A 346 -6.46 -3.08 24.88
N TYR A 347 -7.23 -3.80 24.08
CA TYR A 347 -6.76 -4.74 23.07
C TYR A 347 -7.41 -4.46 21.72
N SER A 348 -6.73 -4.78 20.64
CA SER A 348 -7.35 -4.83 19.32
C SER A 348 -8.05 -6.17 19.09
N SER A 349 -9.09 -6.15 18.28
CA SER A 349 -9.85 -7.36 17.90
C SER A 349 -9.11 -8.23 16.88
N TYR A 350 -8.14 -7.65 16.16
CA TYR A 350 -7.26 -8.33 15.22
C TYR A 350 -5.91 -7.61 15.16
N VAL A 351 -4.98 -8.16 14.37
CA VAL A 351 -3.61 -7.64 14.25
C VAL A 351 -3.37 -6.89 12.93
N GLN A 352 -4.40 -6.55 12.18
CA GLN A 352 -4.34 -5.84 10.91
C GLN A 352 -5.43 -4.77 10.83
N THR A 353 -5.16 -3.68 10.12
CA THR A 353 -5.96 -2.47 10.05
C THR A 353 -7.40 -2.71 9.59
N VAL A 354 -7.61 -3.32 8.41
CA VAL A 354 -8.97 -3.45 7.83
C VAL A 354 -9.89 -4.32 8.70
N PRO A 355 -9.54 -5.57 9.08
CA PRO A 355 -10.40 -6.38 9.93
C PRO A 355 -10.72 -5.75 11.29
N THR A 356 -9.78 -4.96 11.82
CA THR A 356 -9.95 -4.24 13.09
C THR A 356 -10.88 -3.04 12.93
N LEU A 357 -10.60 -2.15 11.99
CA LEU A 357 -11.35 -0.89 11.84
C LEU A 357 -12.77 -1.11 11.29
N GLU A 358 -12.99 -2.14 10.46
CA GLU A 358 -14.36 -2.55 10.10
C GLU A 358 -15.22 -2.81 11.34
N ARG A 359 -14.62 -3.34 12.41
CA ARG A 359 -15.31 -3.66 13.67
C ARG A 359 -15.32 -2.49 14.64
N ALA A 360 -14.23 -1.77 14.75
CA ALA A 360 -14.12 -0.64 15.67
C ALA A 360 -15.06 0.52 15.31
N LEU A 361 -15.35 0.69 14.01
CA LEU A 361 -16.06 1.86 13.49
C LEU A 361 -17.46 1.54 12.94
N SER A 362 -17.91 0.29 13.04
CA SER A 362 -19.26 -0.10 12.66
C SER A 362 -19.91 -0.96 13.74
N GLU A 363 -21.20 -1.25 13.56
CA GLU A 363 -21.93 -2.15 14.48
C GLU A 363 -21.46 -3.62 14.42
N ARG A 364 -20.62 -3.97 13.42
CA ARG A 364 -19.98 -5.27 13.34
C ARG A 364 -18.95 -5.43 14.46
N ASN A 365 -18.90 -6.58 15.08
CA ASN A 365 -17.94 -6.90 16.15
C ASN A 365 -17.59 -8.40 16.16
N GLN A 366 -16.79 -8.86 17.11
CA GLN A 366 -16.39 -10.27 17.24
C GLN A 366 -17.51 -11.20 17.74
N TYR A 367 -18.60 -10.64 18.25
CA TYR A 367 -19.65 -11.37 18.98
C TYR A 367 -20.92 -11.55 18.12
N ASP A 368 -20.90 -11.09 16.87
CA ASP A 368 -21.94 -11.32 15.88
C ASP A 368 -21.34 -11.48 14.47
N ASP A 369 -22.05 -12.18 13.58
CA ASP A 369 -21.64 -12.46 12.20
C ASP A 369 -22.16 -11.43 11.20
N LYS A 370 -22.44 -10.19 11.62
CA LYS A 370 -23.01 -9.18 10.74
C LYS A 370 -22.02 -8.81 9.62
N PRO A 371 -22.45 -8.87 8.33
CA PRO A 371 -21.60 -8.47 7.23
C PRO A 371 -21.27 -6.96 7.28
N PHE A 372 -20.07 -6.58 6.87
CA PHE A 372 -19.67 -5.17 6.82
C PHE A 372 -20.59 -4.30 5.95
N LEU A 373 -21.01 -4.82 4.78
CA LEU A 373 -21.88 -4.10 3.84
C LEU A 373 -23.30 -3.84 4.39
N ASP A 374 -23.73 -4.60 5.40
CA ASP A 374 -25.04 -4.47 6.05
C ASP A 374 -24.99 -3.73 7.39
N SER A 375 -23.79 -3.24 7.74
CA SER A 375 -23.50 -2.60 9.02
C SER A 375 -23.54 -1.08 8.92
N ALA A 376 -24.22 -0.42 9.87
CA ALA A 376 -24.11 1.03 10.05
C ALA A 376 -22.73 1.37 10.60
N ASN A 377 -22.15 2.44 10.13
CA ASN A 377 -20.88 2.96 10.63
C ASN A 377 -21.09 4.16 11.58
N ILE A 378 -20.04 4.54 12.28
CA ILE A 378 -20.13 5.62 13.28
C ILE A 378 -20.42 7.00 12.67
N LEU A 379 -20.02 7.24 11.41
CA LEU A 379 -20.34 8.49 10.71
C LEU A 379 -21.83 8.60 10.43
N ASP A 380 -22.51 7.48 10.17
CA ASP A 380 -23.97 7.44 9.98
C ASP A 380 -24.69 7.88 11.26
N VAL A 381 -24.25 7.37 12.40
CA VAL A 381 -24.81 7.72 13.69
C VAL A 381 -24.55 9.20 14.00
N ALA A 382 -23.32 9.65 13.78
CA ALA A 382 -22.93 11.06 13.99
C ALA A 382 -23.79 12.01 13.13
N LYS A 383 -24.01 11.70 11.85
CA LYS A 383 -24.89 12.50 10.97
C LYS A 383 -26.33 12.54 11.48
N LYS A 384 -26.88 11.39 11.86
CA LYS A 384 -28.24 11.34 12.44
C LYS A 384 -28.33 12.10 13.76
N ALA A 385 -27.24 12.17 14.52
CA ALA A 385 -27.13 12.96 15.75
C ALA A 385 -26.91 14.47 15.50
N GLY A 386 -26.84 14.91 14.24
CA GLY A 386 -26.72 16.31 13.86
C GLY A 386 -25.29 16.83 13.83
N TYR A 387 -24.28 15.95 13.82
CA TYR A 387 -22.89 16.34 13.62
C TYR A 387 -22.58 16.52 12.13
N THR A 388 -21.79 17.54 11.81
CA THR A 388 -21.07 17.62 10.54
C THR A 388 -19.86 16.69 10.63
N THR A 389 -19.73 15.76 9.69
CA THR A 389 -18.73 14.71 9.74
C THR A 389 -17.55 14.99 8.82
N SER A 390 -16.33 14.81 9.32
CA SER A 390 -15.09 14.95 8.54
C SER A 390 -14.20 13.73 8.74
N TRP A 391 -13.55 13.29 7.66
CA TRP A 391 -12.52 12.26 7.70
C TRP A 391 -11.25 12.78 7.04
N PHE A 392 -10.16 12.86 7.79
CA PHE A 392 -8.84 13.25 7.33
C PHE A 392 -7.87 12.10 7.51
N SER A 393 -7.21 11.66 6.44
CA SER A 393 -6.39 10.45 6.46
C SER A 393 -5.02 10.66 5.80
N ASN A 394 -3.99 10.09 6.43
CA ASN A 394 -2.66 9.88 5.87
C ASN A 394 -2.42 8.41 5.49
N GLN A 395 -3.46 7.57 5.50
CA GLN A 395 -3.45 6.19 5.01
C GLN A 395 -3.84 6.13 3.53
N GLY A 396 -3.69 4.96 2.89
CA GLY A 396 -4.07 4.75 1.50
C GLY A 396 -5.58 4.86 1.25
N VAL A 397 -5.93 5.02 -0.03
CA VAL A 397 -7.33 5.05 -0.50
C VAL A 397 -7.71 3.73 -1.16
N PHE A 398 -6.73 3.07 -1.77
CA PHE A 398 -6.93 1.90 -2.65
C PHE A 398 -6.08 0.73 -2.22
N GLY A 399 -6.61 -0.48 -2.40
CA GLY A 399 -5.91 -1.71 -2.18
C GLY A 399 -6.63 -2.65 -1.23
N GLU A 400 -6.10 -3.83 -1.07
CA GLU A 400 -6.63 -4.86 -0.17
C GLU A 400 -6.67 -4.38 1.29
N TYR A 401 -5.70 -3.53 1.66
CA TYR A 401 -5.49 -3.05 3.02
C TYR A 401 -6.12 -1.67 3.32
N ASP A 402 -6.85 -1.07 2.37
CA ASP A 402 -7.37 0.29 2.52
C ASP A 402 -8.83 0.44 2.10
N THR A 403 -9.28 -0.33 1.12
CA THR A 403 -10.54 -0.09 0.41
C THR A 403 -11.76 -0.05 1.33
N ALA A 404 -11.94 -1.00 2.23
CA ALA A 404 -13.11 -1.04 3.11
C ALA A 404 -13.20 0.21 4.01
N ILE A 405 -12.07 0.65 4.54
CA ILE A 405 -12.00 1.83 5.43
C ILE A 405 -12.21 3.11 4.64
N SER A 406 -11.66 3.20 3.42
CA SER A 406 -11.87 4.36 2.57
C SER A 406 -13.31 4.49 2.08
N LEU A 407 -14.02 3.38 1.85
CA LEU A 407 -15.46 3.39 1.54
C LEU A 407 -16.29 3.93 2.72
N MET A 408 -15.99 3.47 3.94
CA MET A 408 -16.59 4.04 5.15
C MET A 408 -16.27 5.52 5.27
N ALA A 409 -15.00 5.92 5.12
CA ALA A 409 -14.57 7.32 5.20
C ALA A 409 -15.34 8.22 4.22
N LYS A 410 -15.64 7.74 3.02
CA LYS A 410 -16.41 8.49 1.99
C LYS A 410 -17.87 8.73 2.37
N THR A 411 -18.39 8.11 3.41
CA THR A 411 -19.70 8.46 3.95
C THR A 411 -19.68 9.74 4.77
N ALA A 412 -18.52 10.32 5.14
CA ALA A 412 -18.43 11.62 5.78
C ALA A 412 -18.87 12.76 4.85
N ASP A 413 -19.29 13.90 5.43
CA ASP A 413 -19.65 15.11 4.65
C ASP A 413 -18.41 15.72 3.98
N THR A 414 -17.24 15.59 4.61
CA THR A 414 -15.95 16.01 4.06
C THR A 414 -14.93 14.92 4.24
N THR A 415 -14.29 14.50 3.14
CA THR A 415 -13.22 13.51 3.16
C THR A 415 -11.99 14.07 2.48
N LYS A 416 -10.82 13.99 3.12
CA LYS A 416 -9.55 14.44 2.54
C LYS A 416 -8.43 13.47 2.91
N TRP A 417 -7.62 13.12 1.92
CA TRP A 417 -6.38 12.36 2.09
C TRP A 417 -5.18 13.27 1.83
N SER A 418 -4.10 13.04 2.56
CA SER A 418 -2.82 13.72 2.32
C SER A 418 -2.15 13.23 1.04
N HIS A 419 -2.41 11.98 0.65
CA HIS A 419 -1.91 11.32 -0.56
C HIS A 419 -2.89 10.23 -1.01
N GLU A 420 -2.65 9.66 -2.20
CA GLU A 420 -3.58 8.74 -2.86
C GLU A 420 -3.30 7.27 -2.57
N SER A 421 -2.05 6.91 -2.28
CA SER A 421 -1.64 5.53 -2.01
C SER A 421 -0.41 5.52 -1.13
N TYR A 422 -0.29 4.51 -0.27
CA TYR A 422 0.83 4.30 0.64
C TYR A 422 2.20 4.35 -0.06
N ALA A 423 2.34 3.66 -1.19
CA ALA A 423 3.58 3.63 -1.96
C ALA A 423 4.00 5.02 -2.51
N PHE A 424 3.06 5.96 -2.59
CA PHE A 424 3.27 7.30 -3.16
C PHE A 424 3.27 8.41 -2.11
N SER A 425 3.31 8.06 -0.81
CA SER A 425 3.38 9.06 0.25
C SER A 425 4.81 9.52 0.51
N ASP A 426 5.00 10.84 0.39
CA ASP A 426 6.17 11.58 0.87
C ASP A 426 5.83 12.49 2.07
N ARG A 427 4.64 12.32 2.65
CA ARG A 427 4.10 13.22 3.67
C ARG A 427 4.01 12.56 5.03
N TYR A 428 4.45 13.29 6.04
CA TYR A 428 4.26 12.92 7.44
C TYR A 428 2.86 13.30 7.92
N ASP A 429 2.43 12.74 9.04
CA ASP A 429 1.10 12.92 9.62
C ASP A 429 0.77 14.37 9.97
N GLU A 430 1.75 15.25 10.15
CA GLU A 430 1.53 16.69 10.31
C GLU A 430 0.81 17.35 9.12
N SER A 431 0.83 16.73 7.95
CA SER A 431 0.07 17.16 6.77
C SER A 431 -1.44 17.18 6.99
N LEU A 432 -1.94 16.51 8.03
CA LEU A 432 -3.34 16.50 8.44
C LEU A 432 -3.73 17.74 9.26
N LEU A 433 -2.78 18.40 9.92
CA LEU A 433 -3.06 19.55 10.78
C LEU A 433 -3.71 20.74 10.03
N PRO A 434 -3.25 21.14 8.83
CA PRO A 434 -3.91 22.20 8.07
C PRO A 434 -5.36 21.87 7.68
N LEU A 435 -5.73 20.60 7.58
CA LEU A 435 -7.09 20.18 7.21
C LEU A 435 -8.11 20.53 8.30
N LEU A 436 -7.70 20.55 9.56
CA LEU A 436 -8.53 20.98 10.68
C LEU A 436 -9.00 22.44 10.54
N GLN A 437 -8.26 23.30 9.83
CA GLN A 437 -8.64 24.68 9.59
C GLN A 437 -9.87 24.82 8.67
N SER A 438 -10.22 23.75 7.95
CA SER A 438 -11.41 23.74 7.08
C SER A 438 -12.71 23.40 7.82
N VAL A 439 -12.63 23.04 9.11
CA VAL A 439 -13.79 22.68 9.93
C VAL A 439 -14.47 23.94 10.46
N ASP A 440 -15.78 24.02 10.32
CA ASP A 440 -16.59 25.14 10.85
C ASP A 440 -16.81 24.97 12.36
N PRO A 441 -16.21 25.84 13.20
CA PRO A 441 -16.32 25.71 14.66
C PRO A 441 -17.71 26.10 15.22
N SER A 442 -18.59 26.67 14.39
CA SER A 442 -19.95 27.03 14.80
C SER A 442 -20.92 25.85 14.81
N LYS A 443 -20.50 24.70 14.28
CA LYS A 443 -21.29 23.48 14.18
C LYS A 443 -20.87 22.45 15.23
N ASN A 444 -21.74 21.46 15.45
CA ASN A 444 -21.32 20.20 16.08
C ASN A 444 -20.52 19.41 15.04
N ASN A 445 -19.30 19.03 15.39
CA ASN A 445 -18.41 18.33 14.48
C ASN A 445 -18.00 16.98 15.05
N PHE A 446 -18.02 15.94 14.21
CA PHE A 446 -17.39 14.65 14.46
C PHE A 446 -16.26 14.46 13.44
N ILE A 447 -15.02 14.49 13.91
CA ILE A 447 -13.83 14.49 13.06
C ILE A 447 -13.06 13.19 13.31
N VAL A 448 -12.85 12.41 12.27
CA VAL A 448 -11.94 11.28 12.28
C VAL A 448 -10.61 11.70 11.66
N ILE A 449 -9.51 11.44 12.36
CA ILE A 449 -8.14 11.66 11.91
C ILE A 449 -7.45 10.30 11.91
N HIS A 450 -7.12 9.77 10.73
CA HIS A 450 -6.50 8.46 10.55
C HIS A 450 -5.04 8.67 10.13
N ILE A 451 -4.12 8.42 11.06
CA ILE A 451 -2.69 8.69 10.88
C ILE A 451 -1.95 7.46 10.35
N MET A 452 -0.76 7.67 9.81
CA MET A 452 0.18 6.62 9.42
C MET A 452 0.92 6.04 10.64
N GLY A 453 1.05 6.82 11.70
CA GLY A 453 1.57 6.39 13.00
C GLY A 453 2.91 5.70 12.94
N SER A 454 2.97 4.49 13.51
CA SER A 454 4.18 3.65 13.55
C SER A 454 4.09 2.44 12.62
N HIS A 455 3.46 2.61 11.47
CA HIS A 455 3.43 1.56 10.44
C HIS A 455 4.85 1.13 10.04
N ILE A 456 5.06 -0.12 9.68
CA ILE A 456 6.35 -0.71 9.29
C ILE A 456 7.20 0.22 8.39
N TYR A 457 8.51 0.12 8.48
CA TYR A 457 9.50 1.09 8.03
C TYR A 457 9.43 2.38 8.87
N TYR A 458 9.58 2.20 10.17
CA TYR A 458 9.41 3.24 11.19
C TYR A 458 10.22 4.51 10.92
N ASN A 459 11.40 4.38 10.28
CA ASN A 459 12.23 5.52 9.89
C ASN A 459 11.58 6.49 8.91
N ASP A 460 10.62 6.00 8.14
CA ASP A 460 9.88 6.79 7.16
C ASP A 460 8.65 7.47 7.78
N ARG A 461 8.43 7.30 9.10
CA ARG A 461 7.22 7.77 9.78
C ARG A 461 7.38 9.10 10.50
N TYR A 462 8.56 9.63 10.60
CA TYR A 462 8.83 10.88 11.30
C TYR A 462 9.89 11.73 10.57
N PRO A 463 9.79 13.08 10.64
CA PRO A 463 10.81 13.94 10.10
C PRO A 463 12.09 13.91 10.96
N HIS A 464 13.21 14.28 10.36
CA HIS A 464 14.56 14.15 10.95
C HIS A 464 14.70 14.78 12.36
N GLU A 465 13.99 15.85 12.66
CA GLU A 465 13.99 16.50 13.97
C GLU A 465 13.48 15.63 15.12
N PHE A 466 12.71 14.59 14.81
CA PHE A 466 12.25 13.59 15.78
C PHE A 466 13.17 12.37 15.89
N SER A 467 14.27 12.33 15.16
CA SER A 467 15.30 11.29 15.26
C SER A 467 16.16 11.48 16.53
N LYS A 468 15.52 11.35 17.69
CA LYS A 468 16.14 11.59 19.01
C LYS A 468 17.10 10.46 19.41
N TRP A 469 16.74 9.23 19.11
CA TRP A 469 17.56 8.06 19.42
C TRP A 469 18.18 7.54 18.13
N LYS A 470 19.53 7.33 18.20
CA LYS A 470 20.26 6.80 17.06
C LYS A 470 19.86 5.38 16.80
N GLN A 471 19.56 5.12 15.56
CA GLN A 471 19.25 3.78 15.09
C GLN A 471 20.46 2.85 15.25
N GLY A 472 20.17 1.60 15.63
CA GLY A 472 21.12 0.50 15.52
C GLY A 472 21.44 0.15 14.06
N PRO A 473 22.14 -0.95 13.81
CA PRO A 473 22.48 -1.38 12.45
C PRO A 473 21.27 -1.75 11.59
N TYR A 474 20.08 -1.88 12.20
CA TYR A 474 18.82 -2.21 11.52
C TYR A 474 17.93 -0.97 11.44
N PRO A 475 17.47 -0.58 10.23
CA PRO A 475 16.68 0.64 10.02
C PRO A 475 15.32 0.66 10.77
N ASP A 476 14.76 -0.50 11.09
CA ASP A 476 13.46 -0.66 11.74
C ASP A 476 13.57 -1.20 13.17
N GLY A 477 14.61 -0.80 13.89
CA GLY A 477 14.82 -1.19 15.28
C GLY A 477 13.92 -0.44 16.27
N GLN A 478 14.07 -0.80 17.56
CA GLN A 478 13.31 -0.23 18.68
C GLN A 478 13.49 1.30 18.80
N GLU A 479 14.66 1.83 18.43
CA GLU A 479 14.95 3.28 18.41
C GLU A 479 14.11 4.01 17.35
N ALA A 480 13.99 3.44 16.16
CA ALA A 480 13.20 4.00 15.09
C ALA A 480 11.71 4.01 15.46
N TYR A 481 11.24 2.90 16.04
CA TYR A 481 9.88 2.80 16.57
C TYR A 481 9.62 3.84 17.67
N ALA A 482 10.52 3.99 18.63
CA ALA A 482 10.40 5.00 19.69
C ALA A 482 10.37 6.44 19.13
N ASN A 483 11.16 6.72 18.08
CA ASN A 483 11.13 8.03 17.40
C ASN A 483 9.78 8.28 16.70
N SER A 484 9.18 7.26 16.06
CA SER A 484 7.85 7.39 15.44
C SER A 484 6.75 7.61 16.48
N GLN A 485 6.85 6.95 17.65
CA GLN A 485 5.94 7.18 18.77
C GLN A 485 6.11 8.59 19.37
N LEU A 486 7.34 9.10 19.47
CA LEU A 486 7.60 10.47 19.92
C LEU A 486 6.97 11.51 18.98
N TYR A 487 7.03 11.26 17.67
CA TYR A 487 6.38 12.11 16.67
C TYR A 487 4.85 12.03 16.77
N THR A 488 4.30 10.83 16.95
CA THR A 488 2.86 10.64 17.19
C THR A 488 2.40 11.37 18.47
N ASP A 489 3.17 11.32 19.56
CA ASP A 489 2.88 12.03 20.80
C ASP A 489 2.80 13.56 20.59
N TRP A 490 3.75 14.12 19.86
CA TRP A 490 3.74 15.52 19.45
C TRP A 490 2.53 15.86 18.58
N LEU A 491 2.20 15.03 17.60
CA LEU A 491 1.05 15.24 16.71
C LEU A 491 -0.27 15.26 17.50
N LEU A 492 -0.46 14.31 18.42
CA LEU A 492 -1.63 14.26 19.30
C LEU A 492 -1.75 15.53 20.14
N GLN A 493 -0.64 16.08 20.64
CA GLN A 493 -0.60 17.36 21.32
C GLN A 493 -1.07 18.50 20.41
N GLN A 494 -0.62 18.55 19.15
CA GLN A 494 -1.03 19.59 18.21
C GLN A 494 -2.53 19.52 17.91
N ILE A 495 -3.07 18.30 17.65
CA ILE A 495 -4.50 18.08 17.40
C ILE A 495 -5.33 18.51 18.61
N TYR A 496 -4.93 18.09 19.82
CA TYR A 496 -5.59 18.47 21.07
C TYR A 496 -5.60 19.99 21.27
N THR A 497 -4.46 20.63 21.10
CA THR A 497 -4.31 22.08 21.30
C THR A 497 -5.18 22.85 20.32
N TYR A 498 -5.12 22.52 19.03
CA TYR A 498 -5.96 23.14 18.01
C TYR A 498 -7.46 22.91 18.27
N GLY A 499 -7.84 21.67 18.57
CA GLY A 499 -9.21 21.31 18.90
C GLY A 499 -9.77 22.13 20.06
N LYS A 500 -8.98 22.28 21.11
CA LYS A 500 -9.35 23.05 22.31
C LYS A 500 -9.45 24.55 22.06
N GLU A 501 -8.49 25.12 21.33
CA GLU A 501 -8.42 26.56 21.09
C GLU A 501 -9.35 27.06 19.98
N LYS A 502 -9.63 26.24 18.97
CA LYS A 502 -10.29 26.67 17.73
C LYS A 502 -11.61 25.97 17.43
N LEU A 503 -11.82 24.73 17.94
CA LEU A 503 -12.96 23.91 17.55
C LEU A 503 -13.93 23.60 18.70
N ASN A 504 -13.80 24.23 19.84
CA ASN A 504 -14.61 23.92 21.03
C ASN A 504 -14.64 22.41 21.33
N LEU A 505 -13.46 21.83 21.52
CA LEU A 505 -13.27 20.38 21.74
C LEU A 505 -14.03 19.91 23.00
N GLN A 506 -14.98 19.01 22.82
CA GLN A 506 -15.75 18.41 23.91
C GLN A 506 -15.20 17.04 24.33
N ALA A 507 -14.81 16.22 23.35
CA ALA A 507 -14.15 14.94 23.60
C ALA A 507 -13.09 14.67 22.52
N MET A 508 -12.01 14.00 22.93
CA MET A 508 -11.02 13.45 22.01
C MET A 508 -10.72 12.00 22.41
N VAL A 509 -10.82 11.13 21.46
CA VAL A 509 -10.56 9.70 21.60
C VAL A 509 -9.32 9.35 20.79
N TYR A 510 -8.35 8.67 21.39
CA TYR A 510 -7.22 8.09 20.69
C TYR A 510 -7.14 6.60 20.99
N PHE A 511 -6.99 5.81 19.96
CA PHE A 511 -6.65 4.38 20.03
C PHE A 511 -5.80 3.99 18.84
N SER A 512 -4.99 2.94 18.97
CA SER A 512 -4.37 2.32 17.81
C SER A 512 -5.29 1.23 17.24
N ASP A 513 -5.27 1.06 15.95
CA ASP A 513 -5.98 -0.01 15.28
C ASP A 513 -5.50 -1.39 15.76
N HIS A 514 -4.18 -1.63 15.79
CA HIS A 514 -3.54 -2.79 16.40
C HIS A 514 -2.19 -2.39 17.04
N GLY A 515 -1.60 -3.33 17.76
CA GLY A 515 -0.24 -3.21 18.29
C GLY A 515 0.79 -3.73 17.28
N GLU A 516 2.05 -3.75 17.70
CA GLU A 516 3.19 -4.18 16.89
C GLU A 516 4.09 -5.09 17.71
N SER A 517 4.68 -6.09 17.08
CA SER A 517 5.80 -6.85 17.63
C SER A 517 7.07 -6.46 16.88
N LEU A 518 8.06 -5.93 17.58
CA LEU A 518 9.31 -5.48 16.94
C LEU A 518 10.13 -6.64 16.34
N ASP A 519 9.81 -7.89 16.73
CA ASP A 519 10.50 -9.08 16.22
C ASP A 519 9.72 -9.80 15.09
N LYS A 520 8.38 -9.67 15.09
CA LYS A 520 7.49 -10.48 14.22
C LYS A 520 6.54 -9.61 13.38
N SER A 521 6.63 -8.28 13.52
CA SER A 521 5.64 -7.33 13.00
C SER A 521 4.23 -7.66 13.51
N HIS A 522 3.19 -7.42 12.73
CA HIS A 522 1.79 -7.72 13.05
C HIS A 522 1.25 -8.88 12.16
N ASN A 523 2.07 -9.92 11.96
CA ASN A 523 1.70 -11.07 11.15
C ASN A 523 0.83 -12.06 11.96
N PRO A 524 -0.44 -12.32 11.57
CA PRO A 524 -1.33 -13.24 12.28
C PRO A 524 -0.81 -14.68 12.34
N ASP A 525 -0.02 -15.14 11.35
CA ASP A 525 0.55 -16.49 11.32
C ASP A 525 1.63 -16.71 12.39
N THR A 526 2.23 -15.64 12.91
CA THR A 526 3.24 -15.65 13.98
C THR A 526 2.76 -14.91 15.22
N PHE A 527 1.47 -14.93 15.47
CA PHE A 527 0.79 -14.16 16.51
C PHE A 527 1.52 -14.10 17.86
N ASP A 528 1.51 -12.91 18.44
CA ASP A 528 1.91 -12.63 19.79
C ASP A 528 0.95 -11.57 20.37
N PHE A 529 0.59 -11.67 21.65
CA PHE A 529 -0.38 -10.75 22.27
C PHE A 529 0.05 -9.28 22.22
N VAL A 530 1.36 -8.99 22.18
CA VAL A 530 1.88 -7.62 22.00
C VAL A 530 1.33 -6.94 20.75
N MET A 531 1.01 -7.71 19.69
CA MET A 531 0.38 -7.22 18.47
C MET A 531 -1.07 -6.73 18.67
N THR A 532 -1.65 -7.02 19.83
CA THR A 532 -3.02 -6.60 20.20
C THR A 532 -3.07 -5.66 21.38
N HIS A 533 -1.94 -5.40 22.03
CA HIS A 533 -1.85 -4.46 23.15
C HIS A 533 -1.85 -3.02 22.62
N ILE A 534 -3.00 -2.35 22.62
CA ILE A 534 -3.12 -1.01 22.05
C ILE A 534 -3.17 0.07 23.14
N PRO A 535 -2.62 1.28 22.86
CA PRO A 535 -2.94 2.47 23.64
C PRO A 535 -4.40 2.86 23.42
N PHE A 536 -5.05 3.30 24.48
CA PHE A 536 -6.41 3.83 24.42
C PHE A 536 -6.59 4.87 25.53
N TRP A 537 -7.05 6.07 25.14
CA TRP A 537 -7.43 7.10 26.11
C TRP A 537 -8.53 8.00 25.56
N ILE A 538 -9.26 8.63 26.48
CA ILE A 538 -10.35 9.57 26.21
C ILE A 538 -10.11 10.86 27.02
N TYR A 539 -10.10 12.00 26.33
CA TYR A 539 -10.21 13.33 26.92
C TYR A 539 -11.67 13.77 26.90
N LEU A 540 -12.14 14.34 27.99
CA LEU A 540 -13.45 14.98 28.12
C LEU A 540 -13.25 16.41 28.64
N SER A 541 -13.80 17.40 27.93
CA SER A 541 -13.71 18.79 28.36
C SER A 541 -14.40 19.01 29.72
N PRO A 542 -14.01 20.03 30.49
CA PRO A 542 -14.73 20.40 31.71
C PRO A 542 -16.21 20.65 31.47
N GLN A 543 -16.57 21.22 30.31
CA GLN A 543 -17.97 21.45 29.92
C GLN A 543 -18.69 20.12 29.70
N TYR A 544 -18.11 19.19 28.94
CA TYR A 544 -18.68 17.85 28.71
C TYR A 544 -18.89 17.09 30.03
N ARG A 545 -17.88 17.13 30.92
CA ARG A 545 -17.95 16.46 32.24
C ARG A 545 -19.05 17.07 33.14
N ALA A 546 -19.30 18.36 33.04
CA ALA A 546 -20.37 19.02 33.78
C ALA A 546 -21.76 18.69 33.22
N GLU A 547 -21.89 18.56 31.90
CA GLU A 547 -23.13 18.21 31.23
C GLU A 547 -23.47 16.72 31.37
N TYR A 548 -22.44 15.83 31.28
CA TYR A 548 -22.59 14.39 31.32
C TYR A 548 -21.74 13.73 32.44
N PRO A 549 -22.01 14.07 33.72
CA PRO A 549 -21.17 13.63 34.84
C PRO A 549 -21.18 12.11 35.04
N GLN A 550 -22.26 11.43 34.65
CA GLN A 550 -22.34 9.97 34.79
C GLN A 550 -21.41 9.27 33.77
N THR A 551 -21.39 9.71 32.52
CA THR A 551 -20.47 9.18 31.49
C THR A 551 -19.01 9.35 31.92
N ALA A 552 -18.64 10.55 32.39
CA ALA A 552 -17.30 10.84 32.88
C ALA A 552 -16.91 9.97 34.09
N LYS A 553 -17.86 9.72 35.00
CA LYS A 553 -17.67 8.88 36.17
C LYS A 553 -17.47 7.42 35.77
N GLU A 554 -18.28 6.88 34.86
CA GLU A 554 -18.17 5.48 34.46
C GLU A 554 -16.86 5.23 33.70
N LEU A 555 -16.45 6.11 32.79
CA LEU A 555 -15.15 6.01 32.13
C LEU A 555 -13.99 6.00 33.13
N SER A 556 -14.02 6.86 34.16
CA SER A 556 -12.99 6.87 35.21
C SER A 556 -12.96 5.57 36.03
N LYS A 557 -14.10 4.92 36.22
CA LYS A 557 -14.15 3.60 36.91
C LYS A 557 -13.58 2.49 36.03
N HIS A 558 -13.67 2.65 34.70
CA HIS A 558 -13.23 1.65 33.74
C HIS A 558 -11.75 1.76 33.37
N GLU A 559 -10.98 2.67 33.99
CA GLU A 559 -9.55 2.86 33.72
C GLU A 559 -8.74 1.56 33.70
N HIS A 560 -9.05 0.63 34.62
CA HIS A 560 -8.37 -0.67 34.73
C HIS A 560 -9.20 -1.85 34.17
N GLN A 561 -10.35 -1.59 33.57
CA GLN A 561 -11.18 -2.62 32.96
C GLN A 561 -10.63 -3.07 31.61
N TYR A 562 -11.01 -4.28 31.23
CA TYR A 562 -10.63 -4.84 29.93
C TYR A 562 -11.57 -4.36 28.83
N PHE A 563 -11.01 -4.07 27.67
CA PHE A 563 -11.70 -3.54 26.52
C PHE A 563 -11.08 -4.08 25.22
N THR A 564 -11.90 -4.35 24.21
CA THR A 564 -11.45 -4.62 22.84
C THR A 564 -12.04 -3.57 21.89
N ASN A 565 -11.24 -3.11 20.91
CA ASN A 565 -11.62 -1.96 20.09
C ASN A 565 -12.82 -2.20 19.17
N ASP A 566 -13.25 -3.42 18.94
CA ASP A 566 -14.52 -3.74 18.26
C ASP A 566 -15.79 -3.34 19.05
N LEU A 567 -15.62 -2.92 20.31
CA LEU A 567 -16.68 -2.34 21.15
C LEU A 567 -16.67 -0.79 21.10
N LEU A 568 -15.76 -0.19 20.33
CA LEU A 568 -15.60 1.27 20.25
C LEU A 568 -16.81 1.95 19.58
N TYR A 569 -17.46 1.30 18.62
CA TYR A 569 -18.66 1.81 17.97
C TYR A 569 -19.74 2.18 19.01
N ASP A 570 -20.09 1.27 19.90
CA ASP A 570 -21.09 1.51 20.94
C ASP A 570 -20.60 2.56 21.97
N THR A 571 -19.31 2.57 22.29
CA THR A 571 -18.71 3.58 23.17
C THR A 571 -18.79 4.99 22.59
N LEU A 572 -18.56 5.15 21.27
CA LEU A 572 -18.68 6.44 20.59
C LEU A 572 -20.15 6.91 20.53
N ILE A 573 -21.11 6.00 20.36
CA ILE A 573 -22.55 6.32 20.44
C ILE A 573 -22.89 6.82 21.85
N GLY A 574 -22.37 6.17 22.89
CA GLY A 574 -22.52 6.61 24.27
C GLY A 574 -21.95 8.02 24.49
N LEU A 575 -20.74 8.31 23.96
CA LEU A 575 -20.11 9.63 24.04
C LEU A 575 -20.88 10.71 23.28
N MET A 576 -21.53 10.37 22.17
CA MET A 576 -22.39 11.31 21.41
C MET A 576 -23.78 11.46 22.04
N HIS A 577 -24.13 10.65 23.02
CA HIS A 577 -25.50 10.54 23.57
C HIS A 577 -26.56 10.36 22.47
N ALA A 578 -26.28 9.44 21.54
CA ALA A 578 -27.08 9.18 20.36
C ALA A 578 -27.58 7.73 20.29
N PRO A 579 -28.26 7.21 21.33
CA PRO A 579 -28.78 5.85 21.35
C PRO A 579 -29.77 5.62 20.20
N ASN A 580 -29.72 4.44 19.64
CA ASN A 580 -30.54 4.05 18.49
C ASN A 580 -30.75 2.53 18.49
N GLN A 581 -31.52 1.98 17.52
CA GLN A 581 -31.86 0.56 17.47
C GLN A 581 -30.65 -0.36 17.22
N ARG A 582 -29.50 0.20 16.82
CA ARG A 582 -28.27 -0.53 16.52
C ARG A 582 -27.22 -0.41 17.63
N TYR A 583 -27.56 0.27 18.73
CA TYR A 583 -26.71 0.48 19.90
C TYR A 583 -26.97 -0.58 20.96
N ASP A 584 -25.89 -1.22 21.43
CA ASP A 584 -25.93 -2.11 22.60
C ASP A 584 -25.24 -1.47 23.81
N VAL A 585 -26.05 -0.96 24.74
CA VAL A 585 -25.58 -0.33 25.96
C VAL A 585 -24.65 -1.21 26.80
N THR A 586 -24.70 -2.53 26.63
CA THR A 586 -23.83 -3.47 27.36
C THR A 586 -22.44 -3.61 26.75
N ARG A 587 -22.22 -3.06 25.56
CA ARG A 587 -20.94 -2.94 24.87
C ARG A 587 -20.32 -1.55 25.06
N ASP A 588 -21.09 -0.59 25.53
CA ASP A 588 -20.64 0.80 25.71
C ASP A 588 -19.74 0.93 26.96
N PHE A 589 -18.45 1.18 26.72
CA PHE A 589 -17.45 1.35 27.77
C PHE A 589 -17.64 2.62 28.60
N SER A 590 -18.42 3.59 28.10
CA SER A 590 -18.79 4.81 28.82
C SER A 590 -20.01 4.65 29.73
N ASN A 591 -20.57 3.42 29.83
CA ASN A 591 -21.80 3.12 30.53
C ASN A 591 -21.61 2.10 31.67
N GLY A 592 -22.29 2.32 32.78
CA GLY A 592 -22.27 1.39 33.93
C GLY A 592 -22.89 0.01 33.68
N LYS A 593 -23.53 -0.20 32.53
CA LYS A 593 -24.05 -1.51 32.08
C LYS A 593 -23.04 -2.32 31.27
N TYR A 594 -21.83 -1.81 31.08
CA TYR A 594 -20.76 -2.53 30.38
C TYR A 594 -20.54 -3.90 31.02
N ARG A 595 -20.63 -4.99 30.23
CA ARG A 595 -20.66 -6.38 30.75
C ARG A 595 -19.38 -7.16 30.51
N PHE A 596 -18.43 -6.60 29.74
CA PHE A 596 -17.25 -7.33 29.32
C PHE A 596 -16.13 -7.23 30.38
N ASN A 597 -15.31 -8.27 30.42
CA ASN A 597 -14.18 -8.39 31.34
C ASN A 597 -13.15 -9.38 30.77
N LEU A 598 -12.04 -9.62 31.49
CA LEU A 598 -10.97 -10.53 31.06
C LEU A 598 -11.46 -11.91 30.59
N HIS A 599 -12.51 -12.47 31.24
CA HIS A 599 -12.92 -13.86 31.01
C HIS A 599 -13.89 -14.05 29.84
N ASN A 600 -14.43 -12.96 29.26
CA ASN A 600 -15.37 -13.03 28.15
C ASN A 600 -14.97 -12.19 26.93
N LEU A 601 -13.79 -11.54 27.00
CA LEU A 601 -13.19 -10.85 25.88
C LEU A 601 -12.21 -11.74 25.12
N THR A 602 -12.13 -11.53 23.80
CA THR A 602 -11.27 -12.27 22.88
C THR A 602 -10.56 -11.31 21.94
N THR A 603 -9.51 -11.79 21.28
CA THR A 603 -8.87 -11.17 20.12
C THR A 603 -8.74 -12.19 18.98
N LEU A 604 -8.07 -11.85 17.88
CA LEU A 604 -8.02 -12.64 16.64
C LEU A 604 -9.41 -13.13 16.21
N LEU A 605 -10.38 -12.19 16.19
CA LEU A 605 -11.76 -12.44 15.76
C LEU A 605 -12.45 -13.60 16.52
N GLY A 606 -12.17 -13.73 17.81
CA GLY A 606 -12.75 -14.75 18.67
C GLY A 606 -11.85 -15.97 18.92
N GLU A 607 -10.72 -16.10 18.22
CA GLU A 607 -9.87 -17.29 18.32
C GLU A 607 -9.02 -17.32 19.61
N GLN A 608 -8.68 -16.14 20.16
CA GLN A 608 -7.80 -16.05 21.34
C GLN A 608 -8.50 -15.35 22.50
N PRO A 609 -8.89 -16.09 23.57
CA PRO A 609 -9.33 -15.48 24.82
C PRO A 609 -8.24 -14.63 25.46
N LEU A 610 -8.58 -13.47 26.02
CA LEU A 610 -7.60 -12.59 26.69
C LEU A 610 -6.98 -13.24 27.95
N THR A 611 -7.60 -14.27 28.48
CA THR A 611 -7.02 -15.09 29.58
C THR A 611 -5.77 -15.87 29.16
N ASN A 612 -5.56 -16.07 27.84
CA ASN A 612 -4.37 -16.73 27.31
C ASN A 612 -3.16 -15.80 27.23
N ASP A 613 -3.36 -14.50 27.39
CA ASP A 613 -2.27 -13.53 27.40
C ASP A 613 -1.39 -13.73 28.65
N PRO A 614 -0.06 -13.92 28.49
CA PRO A 614 0.86 -14.11 29.61
C PRO A 614 0.81 -13.02 30.69
N VAL A 615 0.51 -11.74 30.28
CA VAL A 615 0.40 -10.64 31.26
C VAL A 615 -0.84 -10.76 32.17
N ASN A 616 -1.80 -11.60 31.81
CA ASN A 616 -3.02 -11.89 32.56
C ASN A 616 -2.92 -13.17 33.38
N ALA A 617 -1.79 -13.87 33.35
CA ALA A 617 -1.63 -15.12 34.08
C ALA A 617 -1.85 -14.92 35.57
N GLY A 618 -2.89 -15.59 36.12
CA GLY A 618 -3.24 -15.53 37.54
C GLY A 618 -4.14 -14.36 37.95
N LYS A 619 -4.71 -13.62 37.01
CA LYS A 619 -5.71 -12.55 37.26
C LYS A 619 -7.13 -13.08 37.27
#